data_406e5ba58f0eda6318421847755d8f33
#
_entry.id   406e5ba58f0eda6318421847755d8f33
#
_cell.length_a   1.000
_cell.length_b   1.000
_cell.length_c   1.000
_cell.angle_alpha   90.00
_cell.angle_beta   90.00
_cell.angle_gamma   90.00
#
_symmetry.space_group_name_H-M   'P 1'
#
loop_
_entity.id
_entity.type
_entity.pdbx_description
1 polymer ?
#
loop_
_entity_poly.entity_id
_entity_poly.type
_entity_poly.pdbx_seq_one_letter_code
_entity_poly.pdbx_strand_id
1 'polypeptide(L)'
;VDCFSCHTNGFEGTPTDCQACHTQDFNQTINPNHTSLGLSMDCATCHTTEPGWSPASFDNHNEYYVLAGAHSAIANQCASCHNGDYTNTPNTCVGCHQQDFNQTTDPNHQALQFSTDCATCHSESAWVPSTFDHDNQYFPIYSGEHE
;
A
#
# COMPACT_ATOMS: atom_id res chain seq x y z
N VAL A 1 -8.18 33.02 3.23
CA VAL A 1 -8.84 32.83 1.92
C VAL A 1 -9.80 33.98 1.72
N ASP A 2 -9.80 34.60 0.54
CA ASP A 2 -10.71 35.68 0.18
C ASP A 2 -12.11 35.11 -0.10
N CYS A 3 -13.15 35.78 0.40
CA CYS A 3 -14.54 35.34 0.21
C CYS A 3 -14.90 35.19 -1.28
N PHE A 4 -14.40 36.06 -2.13
CA PHE A 4 -14.65 36.03 -3.57
C PHE A 4 -13.95 34.89 -4.31
N SER A 5 -13.02 34.19 -3.69
CA SER A 5 -12.44 32.96 -4.24
C SER A 5 -13.46 31.82 -4.34
N CYS A 6 -14.45 31.80 -3.43
CA CYS A 6 -15.55 30.84 -3.46
C CYS A 6 -16.84 31.43 -4.02
N HIS A 7 -17.11 32.70 -3.72
CA HIS A 7 -18.36 33.39 -4.09
C HIS A 7 -18.22 34.22 -5.38
N THR A 8 -17.76 33.58 -6.45
CA THR A 8 -17.47 34.25 -7.74
C THR A 8 -18.68 34.94 -8.39
N ASN A 9 -19.89 34.43 -8.13
CA ASN A 9 -21.16 34.95 -8.67
C ASN A 9 -22.10 35.50 -7.60
N GLY A 10 -21.59 35.83 -6.40
CA GLY A 10 -22.36 36.27 -5.25
C GLY A 10 -22.48 35.21 -4.17
N PHE A 11 -23.02 35.58 -3.03
CA PHE A 11 -23.06 34.69 -1.84
C PHE A 11 -24.18 33.65 -1.90
N GLU A 12 -25.25 33.93 -2.66
CA GLU A 12 -26.38 32.99 -2.79
C GLU A 12 -26.09 31.95 -3.87
N GLY A 13 -26.44 30.70 -3.59
CA GLY A 13 -26.32 29.60 -4.56
C GLY A 13 -24.91 29.12 -4.81
N THR A 14 -23.91 29.49 -3.95
CA THR A 14 -22.57 28.90 -4.03
C THR A 14 -22.66 27.39 -3.75
N PRO A 15 -22.19 26.53 -4.64
CA PRO A 15 -22.19 25.09 -4.43
C PRO A 15 -21.36 24.70 -3.19
N THR A 16 -21.80 23.66 -2.51
CA THR A 16 -21.11 23.09 -1.35
C THR A 16 -20.34 21.81 -1.67
N ASP A 17 -20.56 21.26 -2.86
CA ASP A 17 -19.87 20.07 -3.32
C ASP A 17 -18.45 20.39 -3.74
N CYS A 18 -17.49 19.56 -3.30
CA CYS A 18 -16.07 19.73 -3.60
C CYS A 18 -15.81 19.84 -5.12
N GLN A 19 -16.49 18.99 -5.90
CA GLN A 19 -16.34 18.92 -7.36
C GLN A 19 -16.71 20.22 -8.08
N ALA A 20 -17.62 21.01 -7.54
CA ALA A 20 -18.06 22.27 -8.18
C ALA A 20 -16.91 23.27 -8.34
N CYS A 21 -15.91 23.22 -7.47
CA CYS A 21 -14.72 24.05 -7.53
C CYS A 21 -13.48 23.26 -7.97
N HIS A 22 -13.38 21.99 -7.64
CA HIS A 22 -12.17 21.18 -7.75
C HIS A 22 -12.20 20.14 -8.90
N THR A 23 -13.15 20.23 -9.84
CA THR A 23 -13.20 19.34 -11.03
C THR A 23 -11.90 19.42 -11.85
N GLN A 24 -11.30 20.59 -11.96
CA GLN A 24 -10.04 20.74 -12.69
C GLN A 24 -8.89 20.05 -11.98
N ASP A 25 -8.81 20.16 -10.65
CA ASP A 25 -7.80 19.50 -9.83
C ASP A 25 -7.92 17.98 -9.96
N PHE A 26 -9.16 17.45 -9.87
CA PHE A 26 -9.48 16.04 -10.09
C PHE A 26 -8.96 15.53 -11.44
N ASN A 27 -9.23 16.27 -12.52
CA ASN A 27 -8.82 15.87 -13.87
C ASN A 27 -7.33 15.97 -14.13
N GLN A 28 -6.61 16.84 -13.41
CA GLN A 28 -5.17 17.06 -13.55
C GLN A 28 -4.32 16.19 -12.62
N THR A 29 -4.92 15.54 -11.64
CA THR A 29 -4.21 14.67 -10.71
C THR A 29 -3.66 13.46 -11.45
N ILE A 30 -2.37 13.15 -11.23
CA ILE A 30 -1.66 12.08 -11.93
C ILE A 30 -1.24 10.93 -11.01
N ASN A 31 -1.27 11.13 -9.69
CA ASN A 31 -0.86 10.10 -8.73
C ASN A 31 -1.73 10.11 -7.46
N PRO A 32 -2.74 9.23 -7.41
CA PRO A 32 -3.27 8.40 -8.50
C PRO A 32 -3.96 9.23 -9.58
N ASN A 33 -3.95 8.79 -10.82
CA ASN A 33 -4.71 9.45 -11.88
C ASN A 33 -6.21 9.12 -11.73
N HIS A 34 -6.97 10.05 -11.16
CA HIS A 34 -8.38 9.86 -10.82
C HIS A 34 -9.24 9.49 -12.02
N THR A 35 -9.01 10.15 -13.14
CA THR A 35 -9.79 9.93 -14.35
C THR A 35 -9.51 8.57 -14.97
N SER A 36 -8.23 8.16 -15.08
CA SER A 36 -7.86 6.88 -15.68
C SER A 36 -8.30 5.68 -14.86
N LEU A 37 -8.38 5.85 -13.54
CA LEU A 37 -8.85 4.81 -12.61
C LEU A 37 -10.38 4.80 -12.46
N GLY A 38 -11.10 5.76 -13.06
CA GLY A 38 -12.54 5.86 -12.94
C GLY A 38 -13.02 6.13 -11.51
N LEU A 39 -12.22 6.85 -10.71
CA LEU A 39 -12.57 7.15 -9.33
C LEU A 39 -13.80 8.05 -9.26
N SER A 40 -14.56 7.90 -8.17
CA SER A 40 -15.71 8.74 -7.90
C SER A 40 -15.32 10.19 -7.61
N MET A 41 -16.16 11.15 -8.01
CA MET A 41 -16.03 12.55 -7.58
C MET A 41 -16.57 12.79 -6.16
N ASP A 42 -16.96 11.74 -5.43
CA ASP A 42 -17.18 11.82 -3.98
C ASP A 42 -15.82 11.88 -3.26
N CYS A 43 -15.25 13.09 -3.25
CA CYS A 43 -13.90 13.34 -2.75
C CYS A 43 -13.75 12.98 -1.26
N ALA A 44 -14.83 13.07 -0.49
CA ALA A 44 -14.82 12.80 0.93
C ALA A 44 -14.59 11.32 1.28
N THR A 45 -14.73 10.42 0.32
CA THR A 45 -14.39 8.99 0.49
C THR A 45 -12.90 8.77 0.77
N CYS A 46 -12.04 9.63 0.22
CA CYS A 46 -10.59 9.47 0.32
C CYS A 46 -9.88 10.69 0.92
N HIS A 47 -10.49 11.86 0.86
CA HIS A 47 -9.88 13.12 1.29
C HIS A 47 -10.62 13.77 2.45
N THR A 48 -9.89 14.53 3.24
CA THR A 48 -10.43 15.39 4.28
C THR A 48 -10.11 16.85 3.99
N THR A 49 -10.83 17.77 4.60
CA THR A 49 -10.53 19.21 4.48
C THR A 49 -9.36 19.65 5.35
N GLU A 50 -8.98 18.80 6.31
CA GLU A 50 -7.87 19.05 7.24
C GLU A 50 -7.00 17.79 7.34
N PRO A 51 -5.73 17.84 7.01
CA PRO A 51 -4.92 19.01 6.61
C PRO A 51 -5.03 19.37 5.11
N GLY A 52 -5.97 18.83 4.37
CA GLY A 52 -6.18 19.08 2.95
C GLY A 52 -6.22 17.79 2.11
N TRP A 53 -5.77 17.85 0.85
CA TRP A 53 -5.85 16.72 -0.07
C TRP A 53 -4.88 15.57 0.24
N SER A 54 -3.84 15.84 1.02
CA SER A 54 -2.84 14.84 1.37
C SER A 54 -2.59 14.81 2.88
N PRO A 55 -2.47 13.63 3.48
CA PRO A 55 -2.63 12.31 2.85
C PRO A 55 -4.09 11.99 2.50
N ALA A 56 -4.29 11.23 1.42
CA ALA A 56 -5.56 10.58 1.15
C ALA A 56 -5.64 9.25 1.91
N SER A 57 -6.85 8.78 2.24
CA SER A 57 -7.11 7.45 2.75
C SER A 57 -7.94 6.64 1.76
N PHE A 58 -7.81 5.31 1.82
CA PHE A 58 -8.66 4.40 1.09
C PHE A 58 -9.03 3.24 2.03
N ASP A 59 -10.09 3.44 2.79
CA ASP A 59 -10.45 2.54 3.89
C ASP A 59 -10.82 1.12 3.42
N ASN A 60 -11.27 0.99 2.16
CA ASN A 60 -11.64 -0.29 1.57
C ASN A 60 -10.44 -1.06 0.97
N HIS A 61 -9.21 -0.59 1.13
CA HIS A 61 -8.02 -1.25 0.58
C HIS A 61 -7.92 -2.73 1.01
N ASN A 62 -8.34 -3.03 2.23
CA ASN A 62 -8.30 -4.39 2.78
C ASN A 62 -9.27 -5.37 2.10
N GLU A 63 -10.20 -4.90 1.28
CA GLU A 63 -11.02 -5.77 0.42
C GLU A 63 -10.23 -6.33 -0.76
N TYR A 64 -9.12 -5.69 -1.14
CA TYR A 64 -8.25 -6.05 -2.25
C TYR A 64 -6.95 -6.69 -1.78
N TYR A 65 -6.31 -6.06 -0.82
CA TYR A 65 -5.07 -6.52 -0.20
C TYR A 65 -4.98 -6.01 1.24
N VAL A 66 -4.79 -6.94 2.17
CA VAL A 66 -4.67 -6.59 3.60
C VAL A 66 -3.28 -6.04 3.88
N LEU A 67 -3.21 -4.79 4.34
CA LEU A 67 -1.96 -4.16 4.76
C LEU A 67 -1.69 -4.52 6.23
N ALA A 68 -1.07 -5.68 6.45
CA ALA A 68 -0.74 -6.20 7.78
C ALA A 68 0.76 -6.12 8.08
N GLY A 69 1.12 -6.34 9.33
CA GLY A 69 2.52 -6.37 9.77
C GLY A 69 3.27 -5.08 9.44
N ALA A 70 4.43 -5.20 8.82
CA ALA A 70 5.26 -4.06 8.41
C ALA A 70 4.59 -3.18 7.36
N HIS A 71 3.71 -3.75 6.50
CA HIS A 71 3.01 -2.98 5.47
C HIS A 71 2.02 -1.97 6.05
N SER A 72 1.48 -2.21 7.25
CA SER A 72 0.58 -1.27 7.92
C SER A 72 1.23 0.09 8.19
N ALA A 73 2.54 0.13 8.39
CA ALA A 73 3.28 1.38 8.63
C ALA A 73 3.38 2.28 7.39
N ILE A 74 3.16 1.72 6.20
CA ILE A 74 3.21 2.45 4.92
C ILE A 74 1.84 2.55 4.24
N ALA A 75 0.76 2.26 4.96
CA ALA A 75 -0.61 2.23 4.41
C ALA A 75 -1.03 3.54 3.72
N ASN A 76 -0.50 4.69 4.16
CA ASN A 76 -0.77 5.99 3.57
C ASN A 76 0.25 6.41 2.49
N GLN A 77 1.17 5.53 2.14
CA GLN A 77 2.23 5.77 1.15
C GLN A 77 1.93 5.01 -0.14
N CYS A 78 0.82 5.34 -0.79
CA CYS A 78 0.29 4.61 -1.96
C CYS A 78 1.35 4.33 -3.04
N ALA A 79 2.18 5.31 -3.34
CA ALA A 79 3.24 5.20 -4.34
C ALA A 79 4.35 4.19 -4.01
N SER A 80 4.49 3.80 -2.74
CA SER A 80 5.49 2.79 -2.33
C SER A 80 5.17 1.40 -2.89
N CYS A 81 3.90 1.12 -3.15
CA CYS A 81 3.45 -0.15 -3.72
C CYS A 81 3.01 0.02 -5.18
N HIS A 82 2.24 1.06 -5.47
CA HIS A 82 1.58 1.21 -6.77
C HIS A 82 2.47 1.79 -7.87
N ASN A 83 3.50 2.54 -7.53
CA ASN A 83 4.45 3.12 -8.49
C ASN A 83 3.76 3.75 -9.74
N GLY A 84 2.58 4.33 -9.54
CA GLY A 84 1.77 4.96 -10.60
C GLY A 84 0.81 4.00 -11.34
N ASP A 85 0.89 2.69 -11.13
CA ASP A 85 -0.07 1.71 -11.66
C ASP A 85 -0.89 1.09 -10.53
N TYR A 86 -2.13 1.54 -10.39
CA TYR A 86 -3.05 1.09 -9.35
C TYR A 86 -3.87 -0.14 -9.76
N THR A 87 -3.79 -0.56 -11.03
CA THR A 87 -4.59 -1.67 -11.55
C THR A 87 -3.82 -2.99 -11.63
N ASN A 88 -2.49 -2.93 -11.80
CA ASN A 88 -1.64 -4.11 -11.99
C ASN A 88 -0.60 -4.27 -10.88
N THR A 89 -0.82 -3.70 -9.72
CA THR A 89 0.08 -3.87 -8.57
C THR A 89 0.11 -5.35 -8.16
N PRO A 90 1.30 -5.97 -8.08
CA PRO A 90 1.41 -7.35 -7.61
C PRO A 90 0.91 -7.49 -6.17
N ASN A 91 0.27 -8.61 -5.87
CA ASN A 91 -0.21 -8.95 -4.52
C ASN A 91 0.51 -10.15 -3.91
N THR A 92 1.65 -10.54 -4.48
CA THR A 92 2.51 -11.61 -3.96
C THR A 92 3.79 -11.02 -3.37
N CYS A 93 4.36 -11.67 -2.34
CA CYS A 93 5.59 -11.20 -1.71
C CYS A 93 6.69 -10.96 -2.75
N VAL A 94 6.94 -11.95 -3.60
CA VAL A 94 7.99 -11.90 -4.62
C VAL A 94 7.72 -10.83 -5.69
N GLY A 95 6.46 -10.45 -5.90
CA GLY A 95 6.11 -9.40 -6.87
C GLY A 95 6.74 -8.05 -6.55
N CYS A 96 6.94 -7.76 -5.26
CA CYS A 96 7.62 -6.56 -4.77
C CYS A 96 9.03 -6.87 -4.26
N HIS A 97 9.24 -8.03 -3.62
CA HIS A 97 10.46 -8.40 -2.91
C HIS A 97 11.39 -9.35 -3.69
N GLN A 98 11.25 -9.42 -5.02
CA GLN A 98 12.12 -10.27 -5.86
C GLN A 98 13.61 -9.94 -5.69
N GLN A 99 13.92 -8.64 -5.56
CA GLN A 99 15.29 -8.21 -5.37
C GLN A 99 15.84 -8.65 -4.02
N ASP A 100 15.07 -8.54 -2.96
CA ASP A 100 15.45 -8.97 -1.61
C ASP A 100 15.74 -10.48 -1.61
N PHE A 101 14.83 -11.27 -2.20
CA PHE A 101 15.01 -12.71 -2.38
C PHE A 101 16.32 -13.06 -3.12
N ASN A 102 16.61 -12.34 -4.21
CA ASN A 102 17.79 -12.60 -5.04
C ASN A 102 19.11 -12.18 -4.35
N GLN A 103 19.07 -11.20 -3.48
CA GLN A 103 20.28 -10.63 -2.80
C GLN A 103 20.57 -11.27 -1.45
N THR A 104 19.64 -12.06 -0.91
CA THR A 104 19.85 -12.74 0.36
C THR A 104 20.99 -13.75 0.26
N THR A 105 21.93 -13.69 1.20
CA THR A 105 23.17 -14.49 1.19
C THR A 105 23.26 -15.48 2.35
N ASP A 106 22.49 -15.28 3.42
CA ASP A 106 22.50 -16.15 4.60
C ASP A 106 21.05 -16.36 5.12
N PRO A 107 20.43 -17.50 4.77
CA PRO A 107 20.86 -18.47 3.75
C PRO A 107 20.67 -17.91 2.33
N ASN A 108 21.49 -18.34 1.39
CA ASN A 108 21.32 -17.91 -0.02
C ASN A 108 20.12 -18.61 -0.66
N HIS A 109 19.03 -17.89 -0.80
CA HIS A 109 17.75 -18.42 -1.26
C HIS A 109 17.81 -19.00 -2.67
N GLN A 110 18.53 -18.35 -3.59
CA GLN A 110 18.67 -18.82 -4.96
C GLN A 110 19.56 -20.08 -5.06
N ALA A 111 20.71 -20.08 -4.39
CA ALA A 111 21.63 -21.20 -4.43
C ALA A 111 21.02 -22.48 -3.81
N LEU A 112 20.18 -22.30 -2.79
CA LEU A 112 19.48 -23.39 -2.11
C LEU A 112 18.14 -23.75 -2.77
N GLN A 113 17.75 -23.04 -3.83
CA GLN A 113 16.49 -23.23 -4.57
C GLN A 113 15.25 -23.17 -3.68
N PHE A 114 15.23 -22.23 -2.73
CA PHE A 114 14.07 -22.04 -1.88
C PHE A 114 12.85 -21.58 -2.68
N SER A 115 11.68 -21.96 -2.19
CA SER A 115 10.41 -21.54 -2.76
C SER A 115 10.23 -20.03 -2.61
N THR A 116 9.53 -19.42 -3.57
CA THR A 116 9.04 -18.04 -3.47
C THR A 116 7.76 -17.90 -2.64
N ASP A 117 7.29 -18.99 -2.03
CA ASP A 117 6.27 -18.96 -0.98
C ASP A 117 6.92 -18.54 0.35
N CYS A 118 7.12 -17.25 0.48
CA CYS A 118 7.86 -16.65 1.59
C CYS A 118 7.18 -16.88 2.94
N ALA A 119 5.85 -16.99 2.95
CA ALA A 119 5.06 -17.18 4.17
C ALA A 119 5.35 -18.50 4.89
N THR A 120 5.95 -19.48 4.21
CA THR A 120 6.40 -20.73 4.82
C THR A 120 7.48 -20.51 5.89
N CYS A 121 8.29 -19.47 5.70
CA CYS A 121 9.46 -19.21 6.57
C CYS A 121 9.43 -17.82 7.21
N HIS A 122 8.63 -16.89 6.71
CA HIS A 122 8.63 -15.49 7.14
C HIS A 122 7.21 -15.03 7.48
N SER A 123 7.13 -14.00 8.29
CA SER A 123 5.86 -13.31 8.58
C SER A 123 5.83 -11.96 7.87
N GLU A 124 4.63 -11.38 7.71
CA GLU A 124 4.48 -10.03 7.18
C GLU A 124 5.05 -8.94 8.10
N SER A 125 5.40 -9.28 9.34
CA SER A 125 5.96 -8.32 10.29
C SER A 125 7.46 -8.13 10.15
N ALA A 126 8.19 -9.18 9.77
CA ALA A 126 9.64 -9.15 9.61
C ALA A 126 10.17 -10.35 8.83
N TRP A 127 11.30 -10.17 8.15
CA TRP A 127 12.06 -11.24 7.54
C TRP A 127 12.84 -12.07 8.58
N VAL A 128 13.26 -11.44 9.66
CA VAL A 128 14.10 -12.06 10.70
C VAL A 128 13.48 -11.80 12.08
N PRO A 129 13.40 -12.80 12.94
CA PRO A 129 13.78 -14.21 12.72
C PRO A 129 12.82 -14.91 11.76
N SER A 130 13.31 -15.97 11.10
CA SER A 130 12.46 -16.89 10.35
C SER A 130 11.50 -17.62 11.31
N THR A 131 10.28 -17.87 10.85
CA THR A 131 9.28 -18.65 11.59
C THR A 131 9.36 -20.14 11.28
N PHE A 132 10.35 -20.58 10.52
CA PHE A 132 10.53 -21.96 10.12
C PHE A 132 10.89 -22.83 11.32
N ASP A 133 10.04 -23.80 11.61
CA ASP A 133 10.21 -24.73 12.74
C ASP A 133 10.91 -26.02 12.26
N HIS A 134 12.23 -26.00 12.30
CA HIS A 134 13.04 -27.13 11.87
C HIS A 134 12.86 -28.35 12.79
N ASP A 135 12.76 -28.11 14.08
CA ASP A 135 12.75 -29.16 15.09
C ASP A 135 11.51 -30.05 15.04
N ASN A 136 10.34 -29.42 14.83
CA ASN A 136 9.08 -30.15 14.76
C ASN A 136 8.77 -30.72 13.37
N GLN A 137 9.30 -30.09 12.31
CA GLN A 137 8.95 -30.45 10.94
C GLN A 137 9.94 -31.41 10.28
N TYR A 138 11.21 -31.39 10.69
CA TYR A 138 12.25 -32.16 10.02
C TYR A 138 13.13 -32.92 11.00
N PHE A 139 14.09 -32.28 11.62
CA PHE A 139 15.06 -32.91 12.50
C PHE A 139 15.43 -31.98 13.66
N PRO A 140 15.32 -32.40 14.90
CA PRO A 140 15.58 -31.53 16.04
C PRO A 140 17.07 -31.19 16.14
N ILE A 141 17.38 -29.91 15.91
CA ILE A 141 18.74 -29.33 16.02
C ILE A 141 18.87 -28.36 17.18
N TYR A 142 17.76 -27.80 17.67
CA TYR A 142 17.73 -26.86 18.78
C TYR A 142 17.25 -27.48 20.09
N SER A 143 16.63 -28.71 20.04
CA SER A 143 16.07 -29.38 21.18
C SER A 143 16.51 -30.87 21.24
N GLY A 144 17.81 -31.12 21.34
CA GLY A 144 18.32 -32.47 21.38
C GLY A 144 19.81 -32.54 21.65
N GLU A 145 20.42 -33.70 21.32
CA GLU A 145 21.86 -33.91 21.51
C GLU A 145 22.75 -33.10 20.56
N HIS A 146 22.13 -32.28 19.70
CA HIS A 146 22.83 -31.45 18.69
C HIS A 146 22.86 -29.94 19.02
N GLU A 147 22.51 -29.55 20.26
CA GLU A 147 22.65 -28.21 20.78
C GLU A 147 24.12 -27.74 20.80
#